data_15fe0235a1ab03df23f9a4f1406f8e73
#
_entry.id   15fe0235a1ab03df23f9a4f1406f8e73
#
_cell.length_a   1.000
_cell.length_b   1.000
_cell.length_c   1.000
_cell.angle_alpha   90.00
_cell.angle_beta   90.00
_cell.angle_gamma   90.00
#
_symmetry.space_group_name_H-M   'P 1'
#
loop_
_entity.id
_entity.type
_entity.pdbx_description
1 polymer ?
#
loop_
_entity_poly.entity_id
_entity_poly.type
_entity_poly.pdbx_seq_one_letter_code
_entity_poly.pdbx_strand_id
1 'polypeptide(L)'
;FGATLFMPKLMKKFDYKKLVITTCLAGFVASIVTTIVGWFTMNLYACIPFIVISCIPLGVINTVCLAMIGDCLDFMELKTGFRDNALGAACQGFVNKLGNAFAACGIVLMYMFIDIDPAQMLSSTAVMAATDLTRTQNFAMFSLVSIVPGVSMLLCAIPMFFYKIAGKEKEKMLSALAEKRANEGFAVEE
;
A
#
# COMPACT_ATOMS: atom_id res chain seq x y z
N PHE A 1 1.25 -3.02 -12.95
CA PHE A 1 1.49 -4.37 -13.50
C PHE A 1 2.98 -4.65 -13.68
N GLY A 2 3.78 -3.77 -14.33
CA GLY A 2 5.21 -4.03 -14.55
C GLY A 2 6.02 -4.24 -13.25
N ALA A 3 5.76 -3.44 -12.23
CA ALA A 3 6.43 -3.57 -10.93
C ALA A 3 6.14 -4.93 -10.26
N THR A 4 4.92 -5.46 -10.39
CA THR A 4 4.49 -6.72 -9.77
C THR A 4 5.22 -7.93 -10.38
N LEU A 5 5.58 -7.89 -11.67
CA LEU A 5 6.32 -8.97 -12.34
C LEU A 5 7.77 -9.10 -11.84
N PHE A 6 8.39 -8.00 -11.43
CA PHE A 6 9.76 -8.02 -10.89
C PHE A 6 9.82 -8.37 -9.40
N MET A 7 8.68 -8.32 -8.69
CA MET A 7 8.61 -8.54 -7.25
C MET A 7 9.15 -9.89 -6.77
N PRO A 8 8.84 -11.05 -7.40
CA PRO A 8 9.35 -12.34 -6.92
C PRO A 8 10.87 -12.41 -6.89
N LYS A 9 11.54 -11.74 -7.84
CA LYS A 9 13.03 -11.64 -7.87
C LYS A 9 13.56 -10.72 -6.79
N LEU A 10 12.86 -9.61 -6.54
CA LEU A 10 13.24 -8.63 -5.52
C LEU A 10 13.06 -9.19 -4.10
N MET A 11 11.96 -9.90 -3.85
CA MET A 11 11.66 -10.54 -2.57
C MET A 11 12.61 -11.68 -2.20
N LYS A 12 13.22 -12.36 -3.20
CA LYS A 12 14.27 -13.36 -2.96
C LYS A 12 15.61 -12.74 -2.56
N LYS A 13 15.87 -11.49 -2.96
CA LYS A 13 17.16 -10.83 -2.74
C LYS A 13 17.18 -9.91 -1.53
N PHE A 14 16.05 -9.34 -1.17
CA PHE A 14 15.91 -8.36 -0.09
C PHE A 14 14.87 -8.81 0.93
N ASP A 15 15.16 -8.57 2.22
CA ASP A 15 14.20 -8.74 3.30
C ASP A 15 12.98 -7.84 3.10
N TYR A 16 11.78 -8.36 3.38
CA TYR A 16 10.51 -7.63 3.26
C TYR A 16 10.54 -6.29 4.01
N LYS A 17 11.11 -6.29 5.21
CA LYS A 17 11.25 -5.08 6.04
C LYS A 17 12.05 -3.99 5.32
N LYS A 18 13.23 -4.33 4.81
CA LYS A 18 14.09 -3.38 4.08
C LYS A 18 13.42 -2.92 2.80
N LEU A 19 12.81 -3.84 2.06
CA LEU A 19 12.14 -3.56 0.80
C LEU A 19 11.00 -2.55 0.99
N VAL A 20 10.11 -2.77 1.96
CA VAL A 20 8.98 -1.85 2.22
C VAL A 20 9.47 -0.49 2.68
N ILE A 21 10.41 -0.42 3.63
CA ILE A 21 10.92 0.86 4.14
C ILE A 21 11.58 1.67 2.99
N THR A 22 12.44 1.03 2.19
CA THR A 22 13.12 1.70 1.07
C THR A 22 12.11 2.20 0.04
N THR A 23 11.10 1.38 -0.25
CA THR A 23 10.07 1.70 -1.23
C THR A 23 9.14 2.82 -0.74
N CYS A 24 8.78 2.82 0.56
CA CYS A 24 8.00 3.90 1.18
C CYS A 24 8.76 5.23 1.14
N LEU A 25 10.06 5.23 1.46
CA LEU A 25 10.89 6.43 1.39
C LEU A 25 11.02 6.95 -0.05
N ALA A 26 11.25 6.06 -1.02
CA ALA A 26 11.30 6.42 -2.43
C ALA A 26 9.97 7.02 -2.92
N GLY A 27 8.84 6.43 -2.51
CA GLY A 27 7.50 6.94 -2.82
C GLY A 27 7.22 8.31 -2.21
N PHE A 28 7.67 8.55 -0.98
CA PHE A 28 7.56 9.84 -0.34
C PHE A 28 8.36 10.92 -1.07
N VAL A 29 9.62 10.63 -1.41
CA VAL A 29 10.47 11.55 -2.17
C VAL A 29 9.85 11.84 -3.56
N ALA A 30 9.39 10.81 -4.26
CA ALA A 30 8.72 10.99 -5.55
C ALA A 30 7.46 11.85 -5.43
N SER A 31 6.68 11.69 -4.36
CA SER A 31 5.49 12.51 -4.08
C SER A 31 5.84 13.98 -3.86
N ILE A 32 6.90 14.29 -3.11
CA ILE A 32 7.40 15.66 -2.93
C ILE A 32 7.82 16.26 -4.27
N VAL A 33 8.60 15.52 -5.07
CA VAL A 33 9.04 15.97 -6.40
C VAL A 33 7.84 16.25 -7.30
N THR A 34 6.83 15.37 -7.30
CA THR A 34 5.58 15.57 -8.05
C THR A 34 4.88 16.87 -7.64
N THR A 35 4.81 17.14 -6.34
CA THR A 35 4.18 18.36 -5.82
C THR A 35 4.93 19.61 -6.26
N ILE A 36 6.25 19.61 -6.18
CA ILE A 36 7.09 20.74 -6.59
C ILE A 36 6.97 20.98 -8.09
N VAL A 37 7.08 19.94 -8.91
CA VAL A 37 6.95 20.05 -10.37
C VAL A 37 5.56 20.55 -10.76
N GLY A 38 4.51 20.04 -10.13
CA GLY A 38 3.14 20.49 -10.39
C GLY A 38 2.91 21.95 -10.02
N TRP A 39 3.54 22.41 -8.93
CA TRP A 39 3.47 23.81 -8.52
C TRP A 39 4.08 24.76 -9.57
N PHE A 40 5.27 24.40 -10.09
CA PHE A 40 5.98 25.27 -11.04
C PHE A 40 5.40 25.20 -12.45
N THR A 41 4.98 24.02 -12.91
CA THR A 41 4.63 23.81 -14.32
C THR A 41 3.14 24.04 -14.59
N MET A 42 2.26 23.86 -13.60
CA MET A 42 0.78 23.87 -13.72
C MET A 42 0.29 23.07 -14.96
N ASN A 43 1.09 22.14 -15.44
CA ASN A 43 0.82 21.33 -16.61
C ASN A 43 0.75 19.86 -16.21
N LEU A 44 -0.44 19.28 -16.37
CA LEU A 44 -0.69 17.88 -16.02
C LEU A 44 0.23 16.92 -16.77
N TYR A 45 0.51 17.19 -18.04
CA TYR A 45 1.36 16.35 -18.87
C TYR A 45 2.80 16.24 -18.33
N ALA A 46 3.33 17.31 -17.76
CA ALA A 46 4.65 17.30 -17.14
C ALA A 46 4.67 16.50 -15.83
N CYS A 47 3.52 16.38 -15.13
CA CYS A 47 3.40 15.63 -13.89
C CYS A 47 3.20 14.11 -14.08
N ILE A 48 2.67 13.69 -15.25
CA ILE A 48 2.38 12.27 -15.52
C ILE A 48 3.55 11.33 -15.23
N PRO A 49 4.79 11.56 -15.72
CA PRO A 49 5.90 10.65 -15.46
C PRO A 49 6.23 10.53 -13.97
N PHE A 50 6.12 11.61 -13.23
CA PHE A 50 6.37 11.60 -11.78
C PHE A 50 5.27 10.90 -11.00
N ILE A 51 4.00 11.06 -11.42
CA ILE A 51 2.86 10.32 -10.85
C ILE A 51 3.03 8.82 -11.08
N VAL A 52 3.43 8.41 -12.28
CA VAL A 52 3.70 6.99 -12.60
C VAL A 52 4.79 6.42 -11.70
N ILE A 53 5.88 7.16 -11.49
CA ILE A 53 6.97 6.76 -10.58
C ILE A 53 6.44 6.63 -9.15
N SER A 54 5.59 7.55 -8.69
CA SER A 54 4.96 7.50 -7.36
C SER A 54 4.00 6.32 -7.17
N CYS A 55 3.44 5.76 -8.24
CA CYS A 55 2.57 4.59 -8.19
C CYS A 55 3.34 3.25 -8.06
N ILE A 56 4.64 3.21 -8.40
CA ILE A 56 5.46 1.99 -8.29
C ILE A 56 5.50 1.47 -6.85
N PRO A 57 5.77 2.29 -5.83
CA PRO A 57 5.76 1.88 -4.42
C PRO A 57 4.46 1.22 -3.97
N LEU A 58 3.30 1.71 -4.43
CA LEU A 58 2.00 1.12 -4.09
C LEU A 58 1.89 -0.34 -4.53
N GLY A 59 2.33 -0.64 -5.75
CA GLY A 59 2.35 -2.03 -6.26
C GLY A 59 3.26 -2.94 -5.44
N VAL A 60 4.43 -2.43 -5.04
CA VAL A 60 5.39 -3.16 -4.21
C VAL A 60 4.80 -3.46 -2.83
N ILE A 61 4.27 -2.45 -2.14
CA ILE A 61 3.67 -2.60 -0.81
C ILE A 61 2.53 -3.61 -0.84
N ASN A 62 1.65 -3.53 -1.83
CA ASN A 62 0.49 -4.44 -1.94
C ASN A 62 0.94 -5.90 -2.08
N THR A 63 1.94 -6.17 -2.90
CA THR A 63 2.49 -7.52 -3.09
C THR A 63 3.20 -8.03 -1.84
N VAL A 64 3.98 -7.19 -1.16
CA VAL A 64 4.68 -7.57 0.07
C VAL A 64 3.67 -7.82 1.20
N CYS A 65 2.62 -7.01 1.34
CA CYS A 65 1.57 -7.23 2.34
C CYS A 65 0.89 -8.59 2.16
N LEU A 66 0.60 -9.00 0.91
CA LEU A 66 0.07 -10.33 0.61
C LEU A 66 1.00 -11.45 1.09
N ALA A 67 2.30 -11.31 0.83
CA ALA A 67 3.29 -12.28 1.28
C ALA A 67 3.41 -12.33 2.81
N MET A 68 3.33 -11.18 3.46
CA MET A 68 3.36 -11.09 4.93
C MET A 68 2.14 -11.74 5.59
N ILE A 69 0.96 -11.67 4.97
CA ILE A 69 -0.22 -12.40 5.45
C ILE A 69 0.03 -13.90 5.41
N GLY A 70 0.64 -14.41 4.34
CA GLY A 70 1.07 -15.81 4.26
C GLY A 70 2.01 -16.20 5.40
N ASP A 71 3.02 -15.38 5.68
CA ASP A 71 3.97 -15.61 6.78
C ASP A 71 3.28 -15.60 8.16
N CYS A 72 2.27 -14.74 8.34
CA CYS A 72 1.47 -14.72 9.57
C CYS A 72 0.61 -15.98 9.74
N LEU A 73 0.06 -16.51 8.64
CA LEU A 73 -0.69 -17.76 8.65
C LEU A 73 0.22 -18.97 8.95
N ASP A 74 1.43 -18.98 8.39
CA ASP A 74 2.43 -20.00 8.70
C ASP A 74 2.87 -19.95 10.17
N PHE A 75 3.01 -18.76 10.74
CA PHE A 75 3.30 -18.58 12.16
C PHE A 75 2.13 -19.04 13.06
N MET A 76 0.90 -18.79 12.64
CA MET A 76 -0.29 -19.28 13.33
C MET A 76 -0.33 -20.81 13.34
N GLU A 77 -0.08 -21.46 12.20
CA GLU A 77 0.00 -22.91 12.07
C GLU A 77 1.07 -23.51 12.99
N LEU A 78 2.25 -22.91 13.05
CA LEU A 78 3.31 -23.35 13.94
C LEU A 78 2.89 -23.34 15.42
N LYS A 79 2.16 -22.28 15.84
CA LYS A 79 1.75 -22.12 17.24
C LYS A 79 0.50 -22.90 17.62
N THR A 80 -0.50 -22.93 16.75
CA THR A 80 -1.83 -23.50 17.06
C THR A 80 -2.03 -24.89 16.45
N GLY A 81 -1.17 -25.31 15.50
CA GLY A 81 -1.37 -26.53 14.72
C GLY A 81 -2.45 -26.41 13.65
N PHE A 82 -3.06 -25.22 13.51
CA PHE A 82 -4.16 -25.01 12.58
C PHE A 82 -3.90 -23.82 11.65
N ARG A 83 -4.07 -24.03 10.35
CA ARG A 83 -3.92 -22.98 9.33
C ARG A 83 -5.28 -22.59 8.76
N ASP A 84 -5.72 -21.38 9.06
CA ASP A 84 -6.97 -20.85 8.54
C ASP A 84 -6.72 -19.80 7.45
N ASN A 85 -6.67 -20.25 6.20
CA ASN A 85 -6.50 -19.38 5.04
C ASN A 85 -7.73 -18.46 4.81
N ALA A 86 -8.92 -18.92 5.20
CA ALA A 86 -10.14 -18.14 5.05
C ALA A 86 -10.13 -16.92 5.98
N LEU A 87 -9.66 -17.09 7.21
CA LEU A 87 -9.50 -16.00 8.16
C LEU A 87 -8.53 -14.92 7.63
N GLY A 88 -7.38 -15.34 7.08
CA GLY A 88 -6.41 -14.41 6.49
C GLY A 88 -7.00 -13.60 5.33
N ALA A 89 -7.71 -14.26 4.42
CA ALA A 89 -8.38 -13.59 3.30
C ALA A 89 -9.51 -12.66 3.75
N ALA A 90 -10.29 -13.06 4.76
CA ALA A 90 -11.35 -12.24 5.33
C ALA A 90 -10.81 -10.97 6.00
N CYS A 91 -9.76 -11.09 6.79
CA CYS A 91 -9.10 -9.94 7.43
C CYS A 91 -8.57 -8.95 6.39
N GLN A 92 -7.91 -9.45 5.34
CA GLN A 92 -7.42 -8.59 4.26
C GLN A 92 -8.56 -7.88 3.52
N GLY A 93 -9.61 -8.62 3.18
CA GLY A 93 -10.80 -8.05 2.54
C GLY A 93 -11.47 -6.96 3.38
N PHE A 94 -11.58 -7.19 4.70
CA PHE A 94 -12.11 -6.23 5.65
C PHE A 94 -11.27 -4.95 5.71
N VAL A 95 -9.95 -5.08 5.89
CA VAL A 95 -9.02 -3.94 5.97
C VAL A 95 -9.05 -3.12 4.67
N ASN A 96 -9.09 -3.77 3.51
CA ASN A 96 -9.17 -3.08 2.22
C ASN A 96 -10.47 -2.27 2.08
N LYS A 97 -11.61 -2.86 2.45
CA LYS A 97 -12.90 -2.15 2.41
C LYS A 97 -12.95 -0.99 3.40
N LEU A 98 -12.44 -1.20 4.61
CA LEU A 98 -12.36 -0.17 5.62
C LEU A 98 -11.45 0.99 5.17
N GLY A 99 -10.27 0.68 4.60
CA GLY A 99 -9.36 1.67 4.04
C GLY A 99 -9.98 2.50 2.91
N ASN A 100 -10.71 1.86 2.00
CA ASN A 100 -11.43 2.54 0.92
C ASN A 100 -12.56 3.46 1.47
N ALA A 101 -13.27 3.03 2.50
CA ALA A 101 -14.28 3.85 3.16
C ALA A 101 -13.67 5.10 3.79
N PHE A 102 -12.57 4.96 4.53
CA PHE A 102 -11.86 6.11 5.10
C PHE A 102 -11.31 7.05 4.02
N ALA A 103 -10.78 6.51 2.92
CA ALA A 103 -10.31 7.32 1.81
C ALA A 103 -11.45 8.13 1.17
N ALA A 104 -12.60 7.51 0.93
CA ALA A 104 -13.77 8.20 0.41
C ALA A 104 -14.28 9.30 1.34
N CYS A 105 -14.40 9.03 2.63
CA CYS A 105 -14.74 10.05 3.62
C CYS A 105 -13.73 11.19 3.65
N GLY A 106 -12.44 10.89 3.59
CA GLY A 106 -11.38 11.90 3.56
C GLY A 106 -11.47 12.82 2.35
N ILE A 107 -11.77 12.29 1.17
CA ILE A 107 -11.96 13.06 -0.06
C ILE A 107 -13.16 14.01 0.08
N VAL A 108 -14.30 13.52 0.56
CA VAL A 108 -15.51 14.33 0.75
C VAL A 108 -15.26 15.46 1.76
N LEU A 109 -14.63 15.16 2.88
CA LEU A 109 -14.26 16.18 3.88
C LEU A 109 -13.37 17.27 3.28
N MET A 110 -12.38 16.89 2.46
CA MET A 110 -11.50 17.85 1.79
C MET A 110 -12.24 18.74 0.80
N TYR A 111 -13.22 18.24 0.07
CA TYR A 111 -14.05 19.07 -0.82
C TYR A 111 -14.84 20.09 -0.03
N MET A 112 -15.40 19.70 1.14
CA MET A 112 -16.10 20.64 2.03
C MET A 112 -15.18 21.73 2.58
N PHE A 113 -13.91 21.42 2.91
CA PHE A 113 -12.94 22.41 3.37
C PHE A 113 -12.50 23.42 2.29
N ILE A 114 -12.61 23.03 1.02
CA ILE A 114 -12.18 23.86 -0.13
C ILE A 114 -13.37 24.65 -0.72
N ASP A 115 -14.55 24.57 -0.09
CA ASP A 115 -15.81 25.15 -0.59
C ASP A 115 -16.20 24.65 -1.99
N ILE A 116 -15.94 23.38 -2.27
CA ILE A 116 -16.42 22.68 -3.45
C ILE A 116 -17.56 21.77 -3.05
N ASP A 117 -18.73 21.93 -3.71
CA ASP A 117 -19.88 21.06 -3.43
C ASP A 117 -19.58 19.61 -3.84
N PRO A 118 -19.53 18.68 -2.87
CA PRO A 118 -19.25 17.28 -3.16
C PRO A 118 -20.26 16.63 -4.10
N ALA A 119 -21.52 17.12 -4.10
CA ALA A 119 -22.57 16.60 -4.96
C ALA A 119 -22.31 16.90 -6.44
N GLN A 120 -21.67 18.03 -6.75
CA GLN A 120 -21.30 18.39 -8.11
C GLN A 120 -20.17 17.51 -8.63
N MET A 121 -19.22 17.13 -7.79
CA MET A 121 -18.09 16.27 -8.18
C MET A 121 -18.48 14.79 -8.28
N LEU A 122 -19.45 14.33 -7.50
CA LEU A 122 -19.94 12.93 -7.56
C LEU A 122 -20.95 12.68 -8.69
N SER A 123 -21.57 13.72 -9.23
CA SER A 123 -22.46 13.57 -10.36
C SER A 123 -21.67 13.32 -11.62
N SER A 124 -21.85 12.15 -12.23
CA SER A 124 -21.20 11.74 -13.48
C SER A 124 -21.48 12.65 -14.69
N THR A 125 -22.35 13.63 -14.54
CA THR A 125 -22.78 14.60 -15.57
C THR A 125 -22.10 15.96 -15.46
N ALA A 126 -21.51 16.33 -14.34
CA ALA A 126 -20.87 17.60 -14.14
C ALA A 126 -19.34 17.43 -14.19
N VAL A 127 -18.78 17.48 -15.38
CA VAL A 127 -17.33 17.67 -15.56
C VAL A 127 -17.05 19.15 -15.32
N MET A 128 -16.65 19.52 -14.10
CA MET A 128 -16.11 20.85 -13.85
C MET A 128 -14.83 21.01 -14.66
N ALA A 129 -14.82 21.97 -15.60
CA ALA A 129 -13.60 22.32 -16.30
C ALA A 129 -12.62 22.94 -15.30
N ALA A 130 -11.32 22.68 -15.45
CA ALA A 130 -10.27 23.25 -14.58
C ALA A 130 -10.28 24.80 -14.60
N THR A 131 -10.92 25.40 -15.60
CA THR A 131 -11.15 26.85 -15.74
C THR A 131 -12.21 27.41 -14.78
N ASP A 132 -13.10 26.55 -14.26
CA ASP A 132 -14.18 26.97 -13.36
C ASP A 132 -13.74 26.99 -11.88
N LEU A 133 -12.55 26.46 -11.60
CA LEU A 133 -11.98 26.41 -10.27
C LEU A 133 -10.99 27.56 -10.04
N THR A 134 -11.06 28.15 -8.86
CA THR A 134 -10.08 29.15 -8.43
C THR A 134 -8.68 28.53 -8.37
N ARG A 135 -7.64 29.33 -8.62
CA ARG A 135 -6.24 28.86 -8.55
C ARG A 135 -5.90 28.14 -7.25
N THR A 136 -6.45 28.63 -6.13
CA THR A 136 -6.29 28.02 -4.81
C THR A 136 -6.96 26.65 -4.72
N GLN A 137 -8.15 26.49 -5.30
CA GLN A 137 -8.87 25.21 -5.35
C GLN A 137 -8.14 24.18 -6.20
N ASN A 138 -7.66 24.58 -7.37
CA ASN A 138 -6.85 23.70 -8.25
C ASN A 138 -5.57 23.24 -7.52
N PHE A 139 -4.91 24.15 -6.80
CA PHE A 139 -3.71 23.82 -6.05
C PHE A 139 -4.02 22.86 -4.89
N ALA A 140 -5.09 23.09 -4.14
CA ALA A 140 -5.51 22.23 -3.04
C ALA A 140 -5.87 20.82 -3.53
N MET A 141 -6.60 20.71 -4.64
CA MET A 141 -6.90 19.41 -5.28
C MET A 141 -5.64 18.68 -5.74
N PHE A 142 -4.70 19.39 -6.36
CA PHE A 142 -3.43 18.79 -6.78
C PHE A 142 -2.60 18.32 -5.59
N SER A 143 -2.55 19.12 -4.52
CA SER A 143 -1.85 18.76 -3.29
C SER A 143 -2.45 17.52 -2.62
N LEU A 144 -3.77 17.37 -2.68
CA LEU A 144 -4.47 16.19 -2.18
C LEU A 144 -4.03 14.92 -2.92
N VAL A 145 -3.91 14.98 -4.23
CA VAL A 145 -3.51 13.82 -5.04
C VAL A 145 -2.02 13.50 -4.89
N SER A 146 -1.19 14.50 -4.56
CA SER A 146 0.28 14.31 -4.49
C SER A 146 0.80 14.16 -3.06
N ILE A 147 0.42 15.01 -2.12
CA ILE A 147 0.97 15.01 -0.74
C ILE A 147 0.35 13.91 0.11
N VAL A 148 -0.97 13.71 0.04
CA VAL A 148 -1.67 12.72 0.90
C VAL A 148 -1.15 11.31 0.68
N PRO A 149 -0.96 10.80 -0.56
CA PRO A 149 -0.31 9.51 -0.77
C PRO A 149 1.12 9.45 -0.23
N GLY A 150 1.89 10.53 -0.36
CA GLY A 150 3.25 10.61 0.17
C GLY A 150 3.28 10.45 1.70
N VAL A 151 2.45 11.19 2.41
CA VAL A 151 2.34 11.09 3.87
C VAL A 151 1.84 9.69 4.28
N SER A 152 0.86 9.13 3.58
CA SER A 152 0.37 7.78 3.86
C SER A 152 1.46 6.72 3.69
N MET A 153 2.38 6.88 2.73
CA MET A 153 3.56 6.02 2.56
C MET A 153 4.47 6.04 3.78
N LEU A 154 4.73 7.22 4.37
CA LEU A 154 5.51 7.30 5.61
C LEU A 154 4.80 6.60 6.77
N LEU A 155 3.49 6.79 6.91
CA LEU A 155 2.70 6.11 7.93
C LEU A 155 2.74 4.59 7.77
N CYS A 156 2.72 4.08 6.54
CA CYS A 156 2.86 2.65 6.25
C CYS A 156 4.25 2.08 6.62
N ALA A 157 5.29 2.90 6.67
CA ALA A 157 6.61 2.46 7.10
C ALA A 157 6.70 2.21 8.61
N ILE A 158 5.89 2.89 9.43
CA ILE A 158 5.94 2.81 10.90
C ILE A 158 5.68 1.38 11.42
N PRO A 159 4.60 0.67 11.02
CA PRO A 159 4.34 -0.69 11.48
C PRO A 159 5.46 -1.67 11.13
N MET A 160 6.19 -1.40 10.03
CA MET A 160 7.29 -2.27 9.60
C MET A 160 8.47 -2.29 10.57
N PHE A 161 8.67 -1.24 11.36
CA PHE A 161 9.69 -1.26 12.41
C PHE A 161 9.38 -2.27 13.51
N PHE A 162 8.10 -2.52 13.78
CA PHE A 162 7.63 -3.47 14.79
C PHE A 162 7.49 -4.91 14.26
N TYR A 163 7.57 -5.10 12.94
CA TYR A 163 7.45 -6.42 12.33
C TYR A 163 8.68 -7.29 12.65
N LYS A 164 8.45 -8.43 13.31
CA LYS A 164 9.51 -9.32 13.82
C LYS A 164 9.77 -10.53 12.93
N ILE A 165 8.79 -10.94 12.09
CA ILE A 165 8.90 -12.12 11.23
C ILE A 165 9.67 -11.75 9.96
N ALA A 166 10.99 -11.46 10.08
CA ALA A 166 11.83 -11.07 8.96
C ALA A 166 13.21 -11.72 9.05
N GLY A 167 13.86 -11.93 7.91
CA GLY A 167 15.22 -12.46 7.81
C GLY A 167 15.39 -13.82 8.49
N LYS A 168 16.37 -13.92 9.38
CA LYS A 168 16.71 -15.18 10.08
C LYS A 168 15.57 -15.75 10.95
N GLU A 169 14.70 -14.91 11.48
CA GLU A 169 13.54 -15.37 12.26
C GLU A 169 12.50 -16.06 11.40
N LYS A 170 12.29 -15.55 10.19
CA LYS A 170 11.44 -16.20 9.20
C LYS A 170 11.99 -17.55 8.77
N GLU A 171 13.31 -17.64 8.50
CA GLU A 171 13.95 -18.91 8.13
C GLU A 171 13.81 -19.97 9.24
N LYS A 172 14.02 -19.58 10.49
CA LYS A 172 13.81 -20.46 11.66
C LYS A 172 12.35 -20.92 11.77
N MET A 173 11.41 -20.03 11.56
CA MET A 173 9.98 -20.33 11.59
C MET A 173 9.62 -21.35 10.50
N LEU A 174 10.10 -21.13 9.27
CA LEU A 174 9.82 -22.02 8.15
C LEU A 174 10.48 -23.40 8.32
N SER A 175 11.71 -23.47 8.86
CA SER A 175 12.37 -24.75 9.17
C SER A 175 11.64 -25.53 10.27
N ALA A 176 11.21 -24.85 11.34
CA ALA A 176 10.45 -25.48 12.42
C ALA A 176 9.05 -25.95 11.93
N LEU A 177 8.43 -25.21 11.02
CA LEU A 177 7.15 -25.60 10.43
C LEU A 177 7.32 -26.82 9.49
N ALA A 178 8.39 -26.85 8.71
CA ALA A 178 8.70 -27.98 7.85
C ALA A 178 8.96 -29.27 8.65
N GLU A 179 9.69 -29.16 9.75
CA GLU A 179 9.93 -30.28 10.67
C GLU A 179 8.63 -30.77 11.33
N LYS A 180 7.78 -29.85 11.78
CA LYS A 180 6.48 -30.20 12.35
C LYS A 180 5.59 -30.92 11.34
N ARG A 181 5.47 -30.42 10.11
CA ARG A 181 4.69 -31.06 9.05
C ARG A 181 5.24 -32.45 8.67
N ALA A 182 6.58 -32.62 8.69
CA ALA A 182 7.20 -33.92 8.45
C ALA A 182 6.82 -34.92 9.55
N ASN A 183 6.87 -34.51 10.80
CA ASN A 183 6.51 -35.37 11.94
C ASN A 183 5.01 -35.71 11.94
N GLU A 184 4.14 -34.77 11.61
CA GLU A 184 2.69 -35.01 11.50
C GLU A 184 2.34 -35.89 10.29
N GLY A 185 3.07 -35.76 9.17
CA GLY A 185 2.91 -36.63 7.98
C GLY A 185 3.27 -38.09 8.26
N PHE A 186 4.28 -38.34 9.07
CA PHE A 186 4.63 -39.72 9.51
C PHE A 186 3.61 -40.32 10.47
N ALA A 187 2.89 -39.49 11.27
CA ALA A 187 1.87 -39.96 12.18
C ALA A 187 0.53 -40.33 11.52
N VAL A 188 0.32 -39.94 10.28
CA VAL A 188 -0.91 -40.26 9.49
C VAL A 188 -0.74 -41.53 8.67
N GLU A 189 0.51 -42.02 8.47
CA GLU A 189 0.79 -43.27 7.74
C GLU A 189 0.89 -44.52 8.66
N GLU A 190 0.79 -44.39 9.97
CA GLU A 190 0.64 -45.46 10.95
C GLU A 190 -0.85 -45.65 11.38
#